data_dcae89c5805b3b03fb68cb479217158f
#
_entry.id   dcae89c5805b3b03fb68cb479217158f
#
_cell.length_a   1.000
_cell.length_b   1.000
_cell.length_c   1.000
_cell.angle_alpha   90.00
_cell.angle_beta   90.00
_cell.angle_gamma   90.00
#
_symmetry.space_group_name_H-M   'P 1'
#
loop_
_entity.id
_entity.type
_entity.pdbx_description
1 polymer ?
#
loop_
_entity_poly.entity_id
_entity_poly.type
_entity_poly.pdbx_seq_one_letter_code
_entity_poly.pdbx_strand_id
1 'polypeptide(L)'
;MTSPPVTPTKSDGQPTGAKRYIKRAEAEPTLLINEIYASLQGEGPEQGYPTVLLRLTGCNLRCTYCDSAFAFFKGERRTLRQVVEAVASFGIGRVLVTGGEPMAQRETPALCRALLRAGRSVSVETNGAYELAPLPRRVLKVVDVKTPGSGEGGSFQPHLLEEMDRKDVLKFVCGSREDYLWSREFMARHGLPGPPSVLFSPVWGSLDPKDLAAWVLEDRLDARVQVQLHKVLWGNKRGT
;
A
#
# COMPACT_ATOMS: atom_id res chain seq x y z
N MET A 1 -11.21 65.29 71.85
CA MET A 1 -11.30 63.95 71.41
C MET A 1 -11.31 63.94 69.91
N THR A 2 -10.20 63.67 69.29
CA THR A 2 -9.97 63.73 67.84
C THR A 2 -9.82 62.34 67.33
N SER A 3 -10.70 61.99 66.40
CA SER A 3 -10.66 60.66 65.69
C SER A 3 -9.47 60.62 64.70
N PRO A 4 -8.81 59.48 64.55
CA PRO A 4 -7.71 59.31 63.59
C PRO A 4 -8.24 59.12 62.12
N PRO A 5 -7.40 59.45 61.15
CA PRO A 5 -7.76 59.40 59.71
C PRO A 5 -7.76 57.95 59.16
N VAL A 6 -8.73 57.68 58.34
CA VAL A 6 -8.88 56.42 57.61
C VAL A 6 -7.98 56.45 56.36
N THR A 7 -7.04 55.51 56.26
CA THR A 7 -6.20 55.27 55.07
C THR A 7 -6.98 54.46 54.03
N PRO A 8 -6.89 54.83 52.73
CA PRO A 8 -7.53 54.01 51.67
C PRO A 8 -6.63 52.81 51.31
N THR A 9 -7.20 51.61 51.37
CA THR A 9 -6.60 50.36 50.88
C THR A 9 -6.58 50.36 49.37
N LYS A 10 -5.39 50.23 48.77
CA LYS A 10 -5.19 49.97 47.34
C LYS A 10 -5.66 48.55 47.06
N SER A 11 -6.63 48.39 46.15
CA SER A 11 -6.98 47.14 45.54
C SER A 11 -6.00 46.85 44.38
N ASP A 12 -5.08 45.93 44.56
CA ASP A 12 -4.17 45.42 43.51
C ASP A 12 -4.98 44.49 42.60
N GLY A 13 -5.57 45.06 41.53
CA GLY A 13 -6.15 44.30 40.42
C GLY A 13 -5.01 43.76 39.52
N GLN A 14 -4.61 42.52 39.73
CA GLN A 14 -3.77 41.82 38.75
C GLN A 14 -4.58 41.49 37.51
N PRO A 15 -4.12 41.82 36.30
CA PRO A 15 -4.74 41.31 35.10
C PRO A 15 -4.34 39.85 34.89
N THR A 16 -5.24 38.92 35.10
CA THR A 16 -5.12 37.51 34.70
C THR A 16 -5.17 37.40 33.19
N GLY A 17 -4.10 37.77 32.53
CA GLY A 17 -3.90 37.50 31.11
C GLY A 17 -3.55 36.02 30.91
N ALA A 18 -4.54 35.15 30.72
CA ALA A 18 -4.30 33.79 30.31
C ALA A 18 -3.56 33.79 28.97
N LYS A 19 -2.28 33.48 29.00
CA LYS A 19 -1.49 33.25 27.76
C LYS A 19 -2.09 32.11 27.01
N ARG A 20 -2.82 32.36 25.90
CA ARG A 20 -3.25 31.35 24.95
C ARG A 20 -2.01 30.79 24.28
N TYR A 21 -1.66 29.56 24.59
CA TYR A 21 -0.67 28.82 23.80
C TYR A 21 -1.21 28.69 22.39
N ILE A 22 -0.57 29.32 21.41
CA ILE A 22 -0.79 29.05 20.00
C ILE A 22 -0.24 27.65 19.79
N LYS A 23 -1.12 26.64 19.67
CA LYS A 23 -0.70 25.31 19.20
C LYS A 23 -0.02 25.54 17.86
N ARG A 24 1.26 25.23 17.75
CA ARG A 24 1.93 25.13 16.46
C ARG A 24 1.08 24.15 15.64
N ALA A 25 0.57 24.58 14.50
CA ALA A 25 -0.07 23.68 13.55
C ALA A 25 0.95 22.59 13.24
N GLU A 26 0.63 21.35 13.57
CA GLU A 26 1.45 20.22 13.15
C GLU A 26 1.52 20.30 11.62
N ALA A 27 2.72 20.18 11.07
CA ALA A 27 2.92 20.22 9.63
C ALA A 27 2.05 19.13 8.99
N GLU A 28 1.29 19.47 7.93
CA GLU A 28 0.46 18.51 7.22
C GLU A 28 1.32 17.33 6.75
N PRO A 29 0.91 16.08 7.03
CA PRO A 29 1.69 14.92 6.64
C PRO A 29 1.87 14.86 5.11
N THR A 30 3.06 14.45 4.68
CA THR A 30 3.44 14.42 3.27
C THR A 30 3.96 13.06 2.86
N LEU A 31 3.80 12.74 1.57
CA LEU A 31 4.35 11.54 0.92
C LEU A 31 5.21 11.91 -0.29
N LEU A 32 6.14 11.03 -0.63
CA LEU A 32 6.87 11.08 -1.90
C LEU A 32 6.07 10.31 -2.95
N ILE A 33 5.54 11.01 -3.93
CA ILE A 33 4.73 10.46 -5.01
C ILE A 33 5.58 10.34 -6.27
N ASN A 34 5.63 9.16 -6.86
CA ASN A 34 6.30 8.94 -8.14
C ASN A 34 5.40 9.33 -9.31
N GLU A 35 4.18 8.80 -9.33
CA GLU A 35 3.20 9.08 -10.37
C GLU A 35 1.76 8.86 -9.89
N ILE A 36 0.81 9.54 -10.50
CA ILE A 36 -0.64 9.32 -10.34
C ILE A 36 -1.23 9.33 -11.73
N TYR A 37 -1.91 8.25 -12.14
CA TYR A 37 -2.55 8.15 -13.44
C TYR A 37 -3.74 7.19 -13.42
N ALA A 38 -4.63 7.29 -14.40
CA ALA A 38 -5.75 6.39 -14.58
C ALA A 38 -5.41 5.29 -15.57
N SER A 39 -5.76 4.05 -15.24
CA SER A 39 -5.61 2.88 -16.11
C SER A 39 -6.63 1.81 -15.73
N LEU A 40 -6.51 0.63 -16.33
CA LEU A 40 -7.15 -0.58 -15.82
C LEU A 40 -6.25 -1.21 -14.75
N GLN A 41 -6.86 -1.71 -13.68
CA GLN A 41 -6.14 -2.54 -12.71
C GLN A 41 -5.56 -3.77 -13.41
N GLY A 42 -4.25 -3.89 -13.37
CA GLY A 42 -3.55 -4.94 -14.11
C GLY A 42 -3.48 -6.28 -13.39
N GLU A 43 -3.68 -6.29 -12.07
CA GLU A 43 -3.44 -7.45 -11.20
C GLU A 43 -4.44 -7.47 -10.03
N GLY A 44 -4.42 -8.58 -9.27
CA GLY A 44 -5.24 -8.73 -8.06
C GLY A 44 -6.72 -8.98 -8.33
N PRO A 45 -7.55 -8.93 -7.28
CA PRO A 45 -8.99 -9.21 -7.39
C PRO A 45 -9.77 -8.21 -8.23
N GLU A 46 -9.25 -7.00 -8.37
CA GLU A 46 -9.89 -5.90 -9.10
C GLU A 46 -9.38 -5.77 -10.55
N GLN A 47 -8.67 -6.78 -11.08
CA GLN A 47 -8.16 -6.78 -12.45
C GLN A 47 -9.26 -6.44 -13.47
N GLY A 48 -8.94 -5.55 -14.41
CA GLY A 48 -9.84 -5.11 -15.48
C GLY A 48 -10.73 -3.91 -15.12
N TYR A 49 -10.78 -3.51 -13.86
CA TYR A 49 -11.54 -2.32 -13.48
C TYR A 49 -10.77 -1.02 -13.72
N PRO A 50 -11.44 0.07 -14.19
CA PRO A 50 -10.85 1.40 -14.19
C PRO A 50 -10.39 1.79 -12.77
N THR A 51 -9.12 2.18 -12.63
CA THR A 51 -8.48 2.42 -11.34
C THR A 51 -7.50 3.60 -11.47
N VAL A 52 -7.42 4.43 -10.46
CA VAL A 52 -6.32 5.41 -10.32
C VAL A 52 -5.15 4.70 -9.66
N LEU A 53 -4.03 4.58 -10.37
CA LEU A 53 -2.79 4.07 -9.83
C LEU A 53 -2.02 5.21 -9.16
N LEU A 54 -1.83 5.08 -7.87
CA LEU A 54 -1.08 6.02 -7.04
C LEU A 54 0.21 5.33 -6.61
N ARG A 55 1.30 5.66 -7.31
CA ARG A 55 2.63 5.06 -7.06
C ARG A 55 3.47 5.93 -6.16
N LEU A 56 3.88 5.37 -5.03
CA LEU A 56 4.78 5.98 -4.07
C LEU A 56 6.25 5.71 -4.45
N THR A 57 7.14 6.59 -4.00
CA THR A 57 8.59 6.46 -4.23
C THR A 57 9.26 5.72 -3.07
N GLY A 58 10.28 4.93 -3.41
CA GLY A 58 11.10 4.19 -2.45
C GLY A 58 10.70 2.73 -2.32
N CYS A 59 11.67 1.85 -2.19
CA CYS A 59 11.51 0.43 -1.91
C CYS A 59 12.67 -0.07 -1.06
N ASN A 60 12.38 -0.99 -0.15
CA ASN A 60 13.36 -1.68 0.68
C ASN A 60 14.01 -2.88 -0.01
N LEU A 61 13.43 -3.35 -1.14
CA LEU A 61 13.88 -4.53 -1.89
C LEU A 61 14.49 -4.14 -3.25
N ARG A 62 15.21 -5.09 -3.86
CA ARG A 62 15.86 -4.96 -5.19
C ARG A 62 15.65 -6.22 -6.03
N CYS A 63 14.37 -6.59 -6.23
CA CYS A 63 14.01 -7.79 -6.99
C CYS A 63 14.61 -7.80 -8.38
N THR A 64 15.12 -8.95 -8.83
CA THR A 64 15.79 -9.15 -10.12
C THR A 64 14.90 -8.82 -11.32
N TYR A 65 13.60 -9.08 -11.22
CA TYR A 65 12.59 -8.87 -12.25
C TYR A 65 11.72 -7.61 -12.02
N CYS A 66 12.19 -6.66 -11.19
CA CYS A 66 11.39 -5.48 -10.84
C CYS A 66 11.08 -4.63 -12.08
N ASP A 67 9.80 -4.49 -12.42
CA ASP A 67 9.32 -3.66 -13.52
C ASP A 67 9.08 -2.19 -13.15
N SER A 68 9.20 -1.87 -11.86
CA SER A 68 8.95 -0.54 -11.29
C SER A 68 10.20 0.08 -10.67
N ALA A 69 11.42 -0.34 -11.08
CA ALA A 69 12.67 0.17 -10.53
C ALA A 69 12.84 1.70 -10.66
N PHE A 70 12.15 2.33 -11.62
CA PHE A 70 12.13 3.78 -11.77
C PHE A 70 11.48 4.50 -10.56
N ALA A 71 10.67 3.80 -9.77
CA ALA A 71 10.05 4.35 -8.57
C ALA A 71 10.97 4.37 -7.33
N PHE A 72 12.20 3.85 -7.41
CA PHE A 72 13.07 3.77 -6.24
C PHE A 72 13.53 5.14 -5.72
N PHE A 73 13.78 6.11 -6.58
CA PHE A 73 14.54 7.31 -6.21
C PHE A 73 13.90 8.66 -6.60
N LYS A 74 12.97 8.70 -7.52
CA LYS A 74 12.40 9.96 -8.03
C LYS A 74 10.95 10.10 -7.60
N GLY A 75 10.63 11.22 -6.92
CA GLY A 75 9.28 11.51 -6.50
C GLY A 75 9.13 12.97 -6.11
N GLU A 76 7.90 13.45 -6.16
CA GLU A 76 7.50 14.77 -5.69
C GLU A 76 6.87 14.66 -4.31
N ARG A 77 7.25 15.54 -3.40
CA ARG A 77 6.64 15.61 -2.07
C ARG A 77 5.29 16.32 -2.17
N ARG A 78 4.22 15.61 -1.78
CA ARG A 78 2.85 16.13 -1.77
C ARG A 78 2.20 15.91 -0.42
N THR A 79 1.33 16.84 0.00
CA THR A 79 0.49 16.68 1.19
C THR A 79 -0.62 15.66 0.93
N LEU A 80 -1.20 15.08 2.00
CA LEU A 80 -2.33 14.15 1.85
C LEU A 80 -3.49 14.80 1.08
N ARG A 81 -3.78 16.07 1.35
CA ARG A 81 -4.83 16.82 0.67
C ARG A 81 -4.57 16.91 -0.83
N GLN A 82 -3.36 17.32 -1.23
CA GLN A 82 -2.97 17.41 -2.64
C GLN A 82 -3.10 16.07 -3.37
N VAL A 83 -2.75 14.96 -2.69
CA VAL A 83 -2.88 13.61 -3.27
C VAL A 83 -4.35 13.23 -3.44
N VAL A 84 -5.20 13.47 -2.43
CA VAL A 84 -6.63 13.17 -2.50
C VAL A 84 -7.32 14.00 -3.58
N GLU A 85 -6.99 15.28 -3.71
CA GLU A 85 -7.51 16.18 -4.76
C GLU A 85 -7.08 15.69 -6.16
N ALA A 86 -5.81 15.32 -6.34
CA ALA A 86 -5.30 14.77 -7.59
C ALA A 86 -5.99 13.46 -7.98
N VAL A 87 -6.22 12.54 -7.03
CA VAL A 87 -6.97 11.30 -7.26
C VAL A 87 -8.43 11.61 -7.63
N ALA A 88 -9.04 12.59 -6.95
CA ALA A 88 -10.43 12.95 -7.19
C ALA A 88 -10.68 13.51 -8.60
N SER A 89 -9.70 14.20 -9.20
CA SER A 89 -9.80 14.80 -10.53
C SER A 89 -10.00 13.78 -11.66
N PHE A 90 -9.64 12.51 -11.45
CA PHE A 90 -9.87 11.44 -12.43
C PHE A 90 -11.32 10.94 -12.49
N GLY A 91 -12.17 11.24 -11.50
CA GLY A 91 -13.56 10.78 -11.47
C GLY A 91 -13.75 9.27 -11.29
N ILE A 92 -12.67 8.50 -11.02
CA ILE A 92 -12.68 7.05 -10.87
C ILE A 92 -12.80 6.67 -9.39
N GLY A 93 -13.70 5.74 -9.06
CA GLY A 93 -13.99 5.34 -7.68
C GLY A 93 -12.95 4.45 -7.03
N ARG A 94 -12.09 3.75 -7.80
CA ARG A 94 -11.06 2.83 -7.32
C ARG A 94 -9.69 3.46 -7.33
N VAL A 95 -8.89 3.15 -6.30
CA VAL A 95 -7.51 3.61 -6.16
C VAL A 95 -6.64 2.45 -5.72
N LEU A 96 -5.60 2.18 -6.50
CA LEU A 96 -4.51 1.31 -6.10
C LEU A 96 -3.37 2.16 -5.53
N VAL A 97 -3.04 1.97 -4.27
CA VAL A 97 -1.82 2.51 -3.66
C VAL A 97 -0.73 1.47 -3.81
N THR A 98 0.28 1.78 -4.58
CA THR A 98 1.42 0.91 -4.90
C THR A 98 2.70 1.74 -4.90
N GLY A 99 3.78 1.25 -5.51
CA GLY A 99 4.99 2.07 -5.62
C GLY A 99 6.20 1.22 -5.86
N GLY A 100 7.31 1.58 -5.20
CA GLY A 100 8.31 0.62 -4.79
C GLY A 100 7.72 -0.23 -3.66
N GLU A 101 7.75 0.28 -2.43
CA GLU A 101 7.02 -0.29 -1.30
C GLU A 101 6.22 0.81 -0.58
N PRO A 102 4.89 0.80 -0.68
CA PRO A 102 4.09 1.88 -0.11
C PRO A 102 4.15 1.91 1.42
N MET A 103 4.28 0.77 2.09
CA MET A 103 4.34 0.71 3.55
C MET A 103 5.67 1.21 4.12
N ALA A 104 6.72 1.40 3.29
CA ALA A 104 7.95 2.07 3.70
C ALA A 104 7.73 3.56 4.02
N GLN A 105 6.65 4.17 3.52
CA GLN A 105 6.27 5.53 3.88
C GLN A 105 5.25 5.51 5.03
N ARG A 106 5.66 6.02 6.20
CA ARG A 106 4.87 6.03 7.45
C ARG A 106 3.46 6.59 7.28
N GLU A 107 3.26 7.51 6.34
CA GLU A 107 1.98 8.20 6.14
C GLU A 107 1.00 7.43 5.24
N THR A 108 1.40 6.28 4.67
CA THR A 108 0.53 5.47 3.81
C THR A 108 -0.79 5.05 4.48
N PRO A 109 -0.83 4.62 5.75
CA PRO A 109 -2.11 4.34 6.41
C PRO A 109 -3.01 5.57 6.57
N ALA A 110 -2.42 6.75 6.77
CA ALA A 110 -3.17 8.01 6.85
C ALA A 110 -3.74 8.40 5.48
N LEU A 111 -2.98 8.19 4.41
CA LEU A 111 -3.44 8.35 3.04
C LEU A 111 -4.63 7.43 2.72
N CYS A 112 -4.52 6.14 3.03
CA CYS A 112 -5.62 5.18 2.84
C CYS A 112 -6.89 5.61 3.58
N ARG A 113 -6.77 6.08 4.83
CA ARG A 113 -7.90 6.64 5.58
C ARG A 113 -8.51 7.87 4.90
N ALA A 114 -7.69 8.76 4.35
CA ALA A 114 -8.17 9.96 3.66
C ALA A 114 -8.91 9.61 2.36
N LEU A 115 -8.39 8.68 1.55
CA LEU A 115 -9.04 8.19 0.34
C LEU A 115 -10.37 7.49 0.62
N LEU A 116 -10.43 6.65 1.67
CA LEU A 116 -11.67 5.99 2.10
C LEU A 116 -12.72 7.01 2.56
N ARG A 117 -12.32 8.06 3.32
CA ARG A 117 -13.23 9.16 3.70
C ARG A 117 -13.72 9.96 2.50
N ALA A 118 -12.91 10.08 1.45
CA ALA A 118 -13.31 10.68 0.17
C ALA A 118 -14.18 9.74 -0.70
N GLY A 119 -14.67 8.62 -0.14
CA GLY A 119 -15.59 7.69 -0.82
C GLY A 119 -14.92 6.77 -1.84
N ARG A 120 -13.58 6.62 -1.80
CA ARG A 120 -12.86 5.73 -2.73
C ARG A 120 -12.83 4.29 -2.20
N SER A 121 -12.87 3.31 -3.12
CA SER A 121 -12.42 1.94 -2.86
C SER A 121 -10.89 1.93 -2.95
N VAL A 122 -10.21 1.40 -1.93
CA VAL A 122 -8.75 1.46 -1.83
C VAL A 122 -8.17 0.06 -1.74
N SER A 123 -7.25 -0.24 -2.64
CA SER A 123 -6.36 -1.40 -2.56
C SER A 123 -4.91 -0.96 -2.33
N VAL A 124 -4.12 -1.80 -1.68
CA VAL A 124 -2.68 -1.62 -1.44
C VAL A 124 -1.95 -2.85 -1.92
N GLU A 125 -0.95 -2.67 -2.78
CA GLU A 125 0.04 -3.70 -3.11
C GLU A 125 1.31 -3.46 -2.33
N THR A 126 1.74 -4.45 -1.54
CA THR A 126 2.91 -4.40 -0.66
C THR A 126 3.72 -5.70 -0.71
N ASN A 127 5.00 -5.62 -0.45
CA ASN A 127 5.90 -6.78 -0.44
C ASN A 127 5.91 -7.57 0.89
N GLY A 128 5.08 -7.19 1.86
CA GLY A 128 4.95 -7.90 3.13
C GLY A 128 6.16 -7.83 4.07
N ALA A 129 7.00 -6.80 3.92
CA ALA A 129 8.12 -6.55 4.84
C ALA A 129 7.75 -5.62 6.01
N TYR A 130 6.56 -5.06 6.00
CA TYR A 130 6.07 -4.10 6.99
C TYR A 130 4.73 -4.53 7.57
N GLU A 131 4.44 -4.12 8.82
CA GLU A 131 3.17 -4.37 9.51
C GLU A 131 1.97 -3.87 8.70
N LEU A 132 0.91 -4.69 8.61
CA LEU A 132 -0.33 -4.37 7.89
C LEU A 132 -1.41 -3.82 8.82
N ALA A 133 -1.33 -4.08 10.12
CA ALA A 133 -2.28 -3.63 11.15
C ALA A 133 -2.57 -2.12 11.12
N PRO A 134 -1.63 -1.20 10.77
CA PRO A 134 -1.94 0.21 10.65
C PRO A 134 -2.91 0.57 9.52
N LEU A 135 -3.06 -0.30 8.51
CA LEU A 135 -4.01 -0.09 7.40
C LEU A 135 -5.46 -0.25 7.87
N PRO A 136 -6.38 0.60 7.39
CA PRO A 136 -7.80 0.41 7.67
C PRO A 136 -8.31 -0.94 7.18
N ARG A 137 -9.15 -1.63 7.96
CA ARG A 137 -9.71 -2.95 7.58
C ARG A 137 -10.44 -2.95 6.24
N ARG A 138 -11.00 -1.81 5.81
CA ARG A 138 -11.66 -1.67 4.50
C ARG A 138 -10.71 -1.69 3.31
N VAL A 139 -9.42 -1.48 3.51
CA VAL A 139 -8.41 -1.57 2.45
C VAL A 139 -8.26 -3.03 2.02
N LEU A 140 -8.33 -3.28 0.71
CA LEU A 140 -7.97 -4.56 0.12
C LEU A 140 -6.44 -4.66 0.08
N LYS A 141 -5.86 -5.67 0.75
CA LYS A 141 -4.43 -5.90 0.77
C LYS A 141 -4.06 -6.98 -0.26
N VAL A 142 -3.16 -6.67 -1.16
CA VAL A 142 -2.50 -7.62 -2.06
C VAL A 142 -1.05 -7.71 -1.62
N VAL A 143 -0.69 -8.80 -0.97
CA VAL A 143 0.63 -8.99 -0.36
C VAL A 143 1.47 -9.90 -1.23
N ASP A 144 2.54 -9.37 -1.78
CA ASP A 144 3.43 -10.05 -2.73
C ASP A 144 4.56 -10.76 -1.97
N VAL A 145 4.42 -12.07 -1.78
CA VAL A 145 5.46 -12.91 -1.18
C VAL A 145 6.56 -13.16 -2.19
N LYS A 146 7.74 -12.62 -1.95
CA LYS A 146 8.88 -12.75 -2.85
C LYS A 146 9.46 -14.16 -2.84
N THR A 147 9.48 -14.77 -4.02
CA THR A 147 10.07 -16.08 -4.27
C THR A 147 11.59 -16.02 -4.31
N PRO A 148 12.32 -17.14 -4.16
CA PRO A 148 13.79 -17.15 -4.24
C PRO A 148 14.34 -16.54 -5.52
N GLY A 149 13.71 -16.79 -6.69
CA GLY A 149 14.12 -16.25 -7.98
C GLY A 149 14.06 -14.72 -8.07
N SER A 150 13.34 -14.06 -7.18
CA SER A 150 13.35 -12.60 -7.07
C SER A 150 14.67 -12.04 -6.52
N GLY A 151 15.51 -12.86 -5.89
CA GLY A 151 16.66 -12.42 -5.10
C GLY A 151 16.32 -11.87 -3.72
N GLU A 152 15.04 -11.76 -3.38
CA GLU A 152 14.52 -11.18 -2.13
C GLU A 152 13.65 -12.17 -1.35
N GLY A 153 13.83 -13.48 -1.62
CA GLY A 153 13.18 -14.55 -0.87
C GLY A 153 13.46 -14.43 0.62
N GLY A 154 12.41 -14.56 1.46
CA GLY A 154 12.53 -14.40 2.90
C GLY A 154 12.26 -12.98 3.44
N SER A 155 11.96 -12.01 2.58
CA SER A 155 11.58 -10.65 3.00
C SER A 155 10.18 -10.57 3.61
N PHE A 156 9.29 -11.51 3.29
CA PHE A 156 7.94 -11.58 3.84
C PHE A 156 7.96 -11.98 5.32
N GLN A 157 7.13 -11.32 6.12
CA GLN A 157 6.97 -11.59 7.55
C GLN A 157 5.78 -12.54 7.77
N PRO A 158 5.98 -13.84 8.14
CA PRO A 158 4.87 -14.81 8.20
C PRO A 158 3.74 -14.45 9.17
N HIS A 159 4.01 -13.71 10.26
CA HIS A 159 2.97 -13.28 11.21
C HIS A 159 1.93 -12.35 10.56
N LEU A 160 2.25 -11.70 9.43
CA LEU A 160 1.30 -10.86 8.70
C LEU A 160 0.09 -11.62 8.14
N LEU A 161 0.18 -12.96 8.04
CA LEU A 161 -0.99 -13.78 7.68
C LEU A 161 -2.14 -13.61 8.68
N GLU A 162 -1.83 -13.37 9.96
CA GLU A 162 -2.83 -13.12 11.01
C GLU A 162 -3.48 -11.72 10.88
N GLU A 163 -2.83 -10.79 10.15
CA GLU A 163 -3.33 -9.44 9.88
C GLU A 163 -4.15 -9.34 8.59
N MET A 164 -4.29 -10.45 7.85
CA MET A 164 -5.02 -10.51 6.59
C MET A 164 -6.45 -11.03 6.79
N ASP A 165 -7.39 -10.46 6.04
CA ASP A 165 -8.80 -10.86 6.02
C ASP A 165 -9.11 -11.74 4.79
N ARG A 166 -10.32 -12.33 4.76
CA ARG A 166 -10.81 -13.15 3.61
C ARG A 166 -10.80 -12.43 2.26
N LYS A 167 -10.93 -11.10 2.26
CA LYS A 167 -10.89 -10.28 1.04
C LYS A 167 -9.50 -10.07 0.50
N ASP A 168 -8.49 -10.26 1.35
CA ASP A 168 -7.09 -9.99 1.01
C ASP A 168 -6.49 -11.12 0.17
N VAL A 169 -5.39 -10.84 -0.49
CA VAL A 169 -4.74 -11.77 -1.42
C VAL A 169 -3.27 -11.89 -1.11
N LEU A 170 -2.80 -13.13 -1.03
CA LEU A 170 -1.38 -13.45 -1.02
C LEU A 170 -0.95 -13.76 -2.46
N LYS A 171 0.01 -13.01 -3.00
CA LYS A 171 0.46 -13.14 -4.38
C LYS A 171 1.88 -13.73 -4.44
N PHE A 172 2.10 -14.69 -5.33
CA PHE A 172 3.40 -15.22 -5.69
C PHE A 172 3.70 -14.91 -7.15
N VAL A 173 4.82 -14.24 -7.41
CA VAL A 173 5.29 -13.96 -8.77
C VAL A 173 6.43 -14.92 -9.08
N CYS A 174 6.18 -15.87 -9.99
CA CYS A 174 7.09 -16.97 -10.30
C CYS A 174 7.84 -16.72 -11.62
N GLY A 175 9.15 -16.78 -11.58
CA GLY A 175 10.01 -16.72 -12.76
C GLY A 175 10.36 -18.09 -13.33
N SER A 176 10.18 -19.16 -12.55
CA SER A 176 10.58 -20.53 -12.90
C SER A 176 9.70 -21.58 -12.20
N ARG A 177 9.94 -22.87 -12.52
CA ARG A 177 9.34 -24.01 -11.84
C ARG A 177 9.75 -24.08 -10.37
N GLU A 178 10.99 -23.74 -10.05
CA GLU A 178 11.53 -23.72 -8.70
C GLU A 178 10.80 -22.71 -7.81
N ASP A 179 10.49 -21.52 -8.34
CA ASP A 179 9.69 -20.52 -7.64
C ASP A 179 8.28 -21.03 -7.34
N TYR A 180 7.66 -21.70 -8.32
CA TYR A 180 6.36 -22.31 -8.13
C TYR A 180 6.37 -23.39 -7.05
N LEU A 181 7.35 -24.32 -7.09
CA LEU A 181 7.48 -25.38 -6.09
C LEU A 181 7.71 -24.81 -4.69
N TRP A 182 8.57 -23.81 -4.58
CA TRP A 182 8.81 -23.12 -3.32
C TRP A 182 7.52 -22.46 -2.78
N SER A 183 6.76 -21.81 -3.65
CA SER A 183 5.49 -21.16 -3.28
C SER A 183 4.46 -22.19 -2.80
N ARG A 184 4.39 -23.36 -3.44
CA ARG A 184 3.53 -24.46 -3.02
C ARG A 184 3.93 -24.99 -1.64
N GLU A 185 5.24 -25.15 -1.38
CA GLU A 185 5.73 -25.54 -0.06
C GLU A 185 5.44 -24.48 0.99
N PHE A 186 5.56 -23.21 0.64
CA PHE A 186 5.17 -22.10 1.50
C PHE A 186 3.68 -22.19 1.87
N MET A 187 2.80 -22.41 0.90
CA MET A 187 1.36 -22.61 1.13
C MET A 187 1.10 -23.77 2.09
N ALA A 188 1.71 -24.93 1.85
CA ALA A 188 1.54 -26.11 2.70
C ALA A 188 2.01 -25.86 4.14
N ARG A 189 3.15 -25.20 4.30
CA ARG A 189 3.74 -24.88 5.61
C ARG A 189 2.85 -23.94 6.44
N HIS A 190 2.12 -23.05 5.79
CA HIS A 190 1.27 -22.03 6.43
C HIS A 190 -0.23 -22.35 6.36
N GLY A 191 -0.59 -23.58 5.96
CA GLY A 191 -1.99 -24.02 5.95
C GLY A 191 -2.87 -23.33 4.91
N LEU A 192 -2.28 -22.89 3.81
CA LEU A 192 -3.00 -22.32 2.67
C LEU A 192 -3.37 -23.43 1.66
N PRO A 193 -4.50 -23.37 0.92
CA PRO A 193 -5.44 -22.27 0.84
C PRO A 193 -6.39 -22.22 2.05
N GLY A 194 -6.70 -21.01 2.39
CA GLY A 194 -7.61 -20.52 3.42
C GLY A 194 -7.64 -19.01 3.25
N PRO A 195 -8.33 -18.24 4.08
CA PRO A 195 -8.14 -16.80 4.05
C PRO A 195 -6.70 -16.44 4.49
N PRO A 196 -5.99 -15.60 3.75
CA PRO A 196 -6.32 -14.93 2.49
C PRO A 196 -6.30 -15.86 1.27
N SER A 197 -6.96 -15.46 0.15
CA SER A 197 -6.88 -16.19 -1.11
C SER A 197 -5.49 -16.10 -1.73
N VAL A 198 -5.09 -17.12 -2.49
CA VAL A 198 -3.76 -17.18 -3.13
C VAL A 198 -3.87 -16.89 -4.63
N LEU A 199 -2.88 -16.14 -5.12
CA LEU A 199 -2.76 -15.78 -6.53
C LEU A 199 -1.32 -16.05 -7.02
N PHE A 200 -1.21 -16.78 -8.13
CA PHE A 200 0.02 -16.98 -8.87
C PHE A 200 0.07 -16.10 -10.11
N SER A 201 1.20 -15.46 -10.35
CA SER A 201 1.45 -14.67 -11.56
C SER A 201 2.82 -15.04 -12.14
N PRO A 202 2.96 -15.24 -13.46
CA PRO A 202 4.25 -15.47 -14.06
C PRO A 202 5.03 -14.14 -14.17
N VAL A 203 6.36 -14.19 -14.03
CA VAL A 203 7.23 -13.08 -14.40
C VAL A 203 7.11 -12.86 -15.90
N TRP A 204 6.72 -11.67 -16.31
CA TRP A 204 6.54 -11.30 -17.70
C TRP A 204 7.80 -11.53 -18.53
N GLY A 205 7.68 -12.33 -19.59
CA GLY A 205 8.79 -12.64 -20.50
C GLY A 205 9.77 -13.70 -19.99
N SER A 206 9.62 -14.22 -18.76
CA SER A 206 10.48 -15.26 -18.21
C SER A 206 9.79 -16.61 -18.10
N LEU A 207 8.52 -16.63 -17.68
CA LEU A 207 7.73 -17.85 -17.55
C LEU A 207 6.48 -17.77 -18.44
N ASP A 208 6.24 -18.80 -19.25
CA ASP A 208 5.00 -18.91 -20.03
C ASP A 208 3.82 -19.08 -19.07
N PRO A 209 2.77 -18.24 -19.16
CA PRO A 209 1.57 -18.40 -18.35
C PRO A 209 0.90 -19.77 -18.48
N LYS A 210 1.05 -20.45 -19.63
CA LYS A 210 0.51 -21.80 -19.85
C LYS A 210 1.17 -22.82 -18.96
N ASP A 211 2.50 -22.73 -18.80
CA ASP A 211 3.25 -23.66 -17.95
C ASP A 211 2.83 -23.49 -16.48
N LEU A 212 2.73 -22.25 -16.00
CA LEU A 212 2.26 -21.98 -14.65
C LEU A 212 0.83 -22.50 -14.44
N ALA A 213 -0.06 -22.29 -15.40
CA ALA A 213 -1.44 -22.78 -15.32
C ALA A 213 -1.50 -24.32 -15.32
N ALA A 214 -0.68 -24.99 -16.15
CA ALA A 214 -0.58 -26.44 -16.16
C ALA A 214 -0.16 -26.99 -14.78
N TRP A 215 0.84 -26.40 -14.15
CA TRP A 215 1.32 -26.84 -12.83
C TRP A 215 0.27 -26.68 -11.74
N VAL A 216 -0.47 -25.57 -11.73
CA VAL A 216 -1.55 -25.33 -10.77
C VAL A 216 -2.68 -26.35 -10.96
N LEU A 217 -3.01 -26.69 -12.21
CA LEU A 217 -4.03 -27.70 -12.54
C LEU A 217 -3.58 -29.13 -12.18
N GLU A 218 -2.33 -29.51 -12.50
CA GLU A 218 -1.74 -30.80 -12.15
C GLU A 218 -1.75 -31.05 -10.64
N ASP A 219 -1.35 -30.03 -9.87
CA ASP A 219 -1.31 -30.07 -8.41
C ASP A 219 -2.68 -29.84 -7.75
N ARG A 220 -3.72 -29.52 -8.52
CA ARG A 220 -5.09 -29.23 -8.05
C ARG A 220 -5.12 -28.19 -6.93
N LEU A 221 -4.27 -27.15 -7.05
CA LEU A 221 -4.21 -26.11 -6.05
C LEU A 221 -5.45 -25.22 -6.09
N ASP A 222 -6.03 -24.95 -4.91
CA ASP A 222 -7.08 -23.92 -4.77
C ASP A 222 -6.43 -22.53 -4.76
N ALA A 223 -5.95 -22.13 -5.94
CA ALA A 223 -5.27 -20.86 -6.17
C ALA A 223 -5.64 -20.29 -7.55
N ARG A 224 -5.59 -18.99 -7.69
CA ARG A 224 -5.86 -18.30 -8.95
C ARG A 224 -4.59 -18.12 -9.74
N VAL A 225 -4.63 -18.36 -11.05
CA VAL A 225 -3.57 -17.95 -11.97
C VAL A 225 -3.99 -16.65 -12.65
N GLN A 226 -3.10 -15.68 -12.70
CA GLN A 226 -3.35 -14.37 -13.29
C GLN A 226 -2.15 -13.90 -14.10
N VAL A 227 -2.41 -13.26 -15.23
CA VAL A 227 -1.39 -12.52 -15.99
C VAL A 227 -1.52 -11.03 -15.73
N GLN A 228 -0.44 -10.29 -15.94
CA GLN A 228 -0.45 -8.83 -15.86
C GLN A 228 -1.22 -8.25 -17.06
N LEU A 229 -2.51 -7.95 -16.85
CA LEU A 229 -3.41 -7.52 -17.93
C LEU A 229 -2.91 -6.27 -18.65
N HIS A 230 -2.35 -5.32 -17.93
CA HIS A 230 -1.79 -4.09 -18.53
C HIS A 230 -0.65 -4.40 -19.52
N LYS A 231 0.16 -5.43 -19.26
CA LYS A 231 1.21 -5.87 -20.19
C LYS A 231 0.66 -6.60 -21.41
N VAL A 232 -0.41 -7.34 -21.25
CA VAL A 232 -1.13 -7.97 -22.39
C VAL A 232 -1.72 -6.91 -23.31
N LEU A 233 -2.28 -5.83 -22.74
CA LEU A 233 -2.93 -4.77 -23.51
C LEU A 233 -1.93 -3.77 -24.13
N TRP A 234 -0.91 -3.39 -23.39
CA TRP A 234 -0.03 -2.26 -23.75
C TRP A 234 1.47 -2.59 -23.73
N GLY A 235 1.86 -3.84 -23.49
CA GLY A 235 3.25 -4.24 -23.36
C GLY A 235 3.91 -3.56 -22.14
N ASN A 236 5.13 -3.11 -22.31
CA ASN A 236 5.90 -2.45 -21.25
C ASN A 236 5.72 -0.90 -21.25
N LYS A 237 4.63 -0.39 -21.82
CA LYS A 237 4.38 1.05 -21.85
C LYS A 237 4.06 1.55 -20.45
N ARG A 238 4.76 2.61 -20.02
CA ARG A 238 4.56 3.22 -18.71
C ARG A 238 3.35 4.17 -18.72
N GLY A 239 2.63 4.26 -17.59
CA GLY A 239 1.50 5.18 -17.41
C GLY A 239 0.24 4.79 -18.18
N THR A 240 0.08 3.47 -18.42
CA THR A 240 -1.07 2.91 -19.14
C THR A 240 -1.78 1.86 -18.31
#